data_24e5f4bf86eb96beb2535f02b60269b3
#
_entry.id   24e5f4bf86eb96beb2535f02b60269b3
#
_cell.length_a   1.000
_cell.length_b   1.000
_cell.length_c   1.000
_cell.angle_alpha   90.00
_cell.angle_beta   90.00
_cell.angle_gamma   90.00
#
_symmetry.space_group_name_H-M   'P 1'
#
loop_
_entity.id
_entity.type
_entity.pdbx_description
1 polymer ?
#
loop_
_entity_poly.entity_id
_entity_poly.type
_entity_poly.pdbx_seq_one_letter_code
_entity_poly.pdbx_strand_id
1 'polypeptide(L)'
;MEQSYFIGIDNGGSSIKCVIFNQYGSIISSSSTRVPLSKPFDGYTERDSEDVWTANCHVIQAALQKADLNPSDVKAVSVCGYGGGLILLDQNGHPVIPCIVSTDSRANTLLKTFQENGIDDQIYEYTFQRLWSGQHAMLLAWYQRECGDSLTDAAYALSIKDFIRYRLTGVIGTEVTDASNTNLFNIHTQKFDPEIFQILGIEDLFSLLPERIFSSFEIAGTISPKAAELTGLLPGTPVATGLYDVASCTLASGILDDSHLELIVGTWSISGYLTKDLASCQGRNNTLLSFLNDWYFSEESSPTSASNLDWFVESFYKKIFSDVENVYEACNLQVATLDPADNDLIFLPYLYGSNTSNFVKACFFNLSGYHTPAHMLMAIYEGILFSLVQHIRTLCGEQLPASARFSGGVSSSSIWCQMLADILGIPIETTECKELGALGAAMCASIGCGLYKSPAEAVKNMYHAASVYTPDPQRTKLYAKKYAQYQKAVDCVNHFYSHEE
;
A
#
# COMPACT_ATOMS: atom_id res chain seq x y z
N MET A 1 23.12 -10.54 26.12
CA MET A 1 21.93 -9.67 26.17
C MET A 1 20.72 -10.59 26.03
N GLU A 2 19.70 -10.37 26.80
CA GLU A 2 18.44 -11.10 26.69
C GLU A 2 17.81 -10.84 25.32
N GLN A 3 17.31 -11.87 24.66
CA GLN A 3 16.73 -11.75 23.33
C GLN A 3 15.34 -11.14 23.45
N SER A 4 15.10 -10.05 22.71
CA SER A 4 13.81 -9.33 22.71
C SER A 4 13.04 -9.63 21.44
N TYR A 5 11.73 -9.83 21.57
CA TYR A 5 10.86 -10.14 20.45
C TYR A 5 9.77 -9.08 20.29
N PHE A 6 9.41 -8.79 19.03
CA PHE A 6 8.41 -7.83 18.64
C PHE A 6 7.42 -8.47 17.68
N ILE A 7 6.16 -8.12 17.83
CA ILE A 7 5.09 -8.59 16.94
C ILE A 7 4.68 -7.43 16.03
N GLY A 8 4.77 -7.68 14.73
CA GLY A 8 4.14 -6.87 13.70
C GLY A 8 2.90 -7.58 13.15
N ILE A 9 1.77 -6.91 13.18
CA ILE A 9 0.50 -7.39 12.61
C ILE A 9 0.20 -6.55 11.37
N ASP A 10 0.03 -7.21 10.24
CA ASP A 10 -0.25 -6.58 8.96
C ASP A 10 -1.67 -6.95 8.50
N ASN A 11 -2.57 -5.97 8.49
CA ASN A 11 -3.93 -6.10 8.00
C ASN A 11 -4.02 -5.60 6.56
N GLY A 12 -3.50 -6.41 5.63
CA GLY A 12 -3.53 -6.09 4.22
C GLY A 12 -4.89 -6.31 3.56
N GLY A 13 -5.08 -5.76 2.36
CA GLY A 13 -6.30 -5.91 1.58
C GLY A 13 -6.64 -7.36 1.21
N SER A 14 -5.66 -8.25 1.08
CA SER A 14 -5.84 -9.65 0.69
C SER A 14 -5.71 -10.66 1.84
N SER A 15 -4.92 -10.37 2.85
CA SER A 15 -4.63 -11.28 3.96
C SER A 15 -4.25 -10.51 5.22
N ILE A 16 -4.47 -11.15 6.34
CA ILE A 16 -4.00 -10.72 7.66
C ILE A 16 -2.80 -11.58 8.02
N LYS A 17 -1.73 -10.94 8.49
CA LYS A 17 -0.49 -11.61 8.87
C LYS A 17 -0.05 -11.17 10.26
N CYS A 18 0.51 -12.09 11.02
CA CYS A 18 1.23 -11.83 12.25
C CYS A 18 2.63 -12.40 12.12
N VAL A 19 3.63 -11.57 12.34
CA VAL A 19 5.03 -11.97 12.25
C VAL A 19 5.75 -11.60 13.54
N ILE A 20 6.50 -12.53 14.09
CA ILE A 20 7.35 -12.33 15.26
C ILE A 20 8.78 -12.13 14.78
N PHE A 21 9.36 -11.02 15.15
CA PHE A 21 10.74 -10.67 14.86
C PHE A 21 11.58 -10.63 16.14
N ASN A 22 12.85 -10.99 16.03
CA ASN A 22 13.81 -10.63 17.07
C ASN A 22 14.25 -9.16 16.92
N GLN A 23 15.02 -8.66 17.88
CA GLN A 23 15.57 -7.30 17.88
C GLN A 23 16.43 -6.95 16.64
N TYR A 24 16.84 -7.92 15.86
CA TYR A 24 17.63 -7.73 14.64
C TYR A 24 16.82 -7.84 13.36
N GLY A 25 15.48 -7.88 13.44
CA GLY A 25 14.60 -7.96 12.27
C GLY A 25 14.51 -9.35 11.63
N SER A 26 15.14 -10.38 12.23
CA SER A 26 15.00 -11.75 11.73
C SER A 26 13.64 -12.32 12.11
N ILE A 27 12.96 -12.95 11.15
CA ILE A 27 11.68 -13.63 11.36
C ILE A 27 11.89 -14.87 12.24
N ILE A 28 11.21 -14.95 13.36
CA ILE A 28 11.18 -16.12 14.25
C ILE A 28 10.02 -17.04 13.87
N SER A 29 8.86 -16.47 13.64
CA SER A 29 7.69 -17.18 13.14
C SER A 29 6.74 -16.25 12.41
N SER A 30 5.86 -16.85 11.62
CA SER A 30 4.78 -16.13 10.97
C SER A 30 3.53 -16.98 10.86
N SER A 31 2.39 -16.31 10.84
CA SER A 31 1.09 -16.92 10.54
C SER A 31 0.28 -15.94 9.68
N SER A 32 -0.52 -16.48 8.78
CA SER A 32 -1.39 -15.68 7.92
C SER A 32 -2.73 -16.35 7.71
N THR A 33 -3.75 -15.54 7.47
CA THR A 33 -5.09 -16.02 7.09
C THR A 33 -5.78 -15.02 6.18
N ARG A 34 -6.88 -15.44 5.57
CA ARG A 34 -7.75 -14.58 4.77
C ARG A 34 -9.10 -14.48 5.42
N VAL A 35 -9.68 -13.28 5.40
CA VAL A 35 -11.09 -13.07 5.76
C VAL A 35 -11.87 -12.92 4.45
N PRO A 36 -12.93 -13.69 4.25
CA PRO A 36 -13.74 -13.60 3.04
C PRO A 36 -14.26 -12.19 2.81
N LEU A 37 -14.31 -11.79 1.54
CA LEU A 37 -14.94 -10.54 1.11
C LEU A 37 -16.42 -10.82 0.82
N SER A 38 -17.29 -9.95 1.31
CA SER A 38 -18.69 -9.87 0.92
C SER A 38 -18.87 -8.77 -0.14
N LYS A 39 -19.64 -9.05 -1.17
CA LYS A 39 -20.00 -8.13 -2.24
C LYS A 39 -21.52 -8.14 -2.41
N PRO A 40 -22.29 -7.57 -1.46
CA PRO A 40 -23.74 -7.67 -1.46
C PRO A 40 -24.39 -6.96 -2.65
N PHE A 41 -23.75 -5.93 -3.17
CA PHE A 41 -24.17 -5.17 -4.34
C PHE A 41 -22.97 -4.83 -5.21
N ASP A 42 -23.22 -4.34 -6.43
CA ASP A 42 -22.14 -3.83 -7.30
C ASP A 42 -21.42 -2.66 -6.64
N GLY A 43 -20.10 -2.67 -6.71
CA GLY A 43 -19.25 -1.68 -6.08
C GLY A 43 -18.98 -1.89 -4.58
N TYR A 44 -19.75 -2.73 -3.89
CA TYR A 44 -19.53 -2.99 -2.45
C TYR A 44 -18.42 -4.01 -2.22
N THR A 45 -17.55 -3.71 -1.29
CA THR A 45 -16.50 -4.64 -0.85
C THR A 45 -16.36 -4.53 0.67
N GLU A 46 -16.85 -5.54 1.37
CA GLU A 46 -17.03 -5.54 2.82
C GLU A 46 -16.48 -6.81 3.47
N ARG A 47 -16.24 -6.74 4.77
CA ARG A 47 -15.95 -7.88 5.66
C ARG A 47 -16.77 -7.75 6.93
N ASP A 48 -17.07 -8.87 7.58
CA ASP A 48 -17.54 -8.85 8.95
C ASP A 48 -16.42 -8.39 9.88
N SER A 49 -16.69 -7.38 10.73
CA SER A 49 -15.69 -6.78 11.60
C SER A 49 -15.24 -7.73 12.72
N GLU A 50 -16.14 -8.61 13.20
CA GLU A 50 -15.81 -9.61 14.22
C GLU A 50 -15.01 -10.77 13.61
N ASP A 51 -15.28 -11.16 12.35
CA ASP A 51 -14.45 -12.12 11.62
C ASP A 51 -13.03 -11.57 11.42
N VAL A 52 -12.89 -10.27 11.09
CA VAL A 52 -11.59 -9.61 10.99
C VAL A 52 -10.85 -9.66 12.33
N TRP A 53 -11.51 -9.33 13.44
CA TRP A 53 -10.91 -9.41 14.77
C TRP A 53 -10.51 -10.84 15.14
N THR A 54 -11.41 -11.80 14.94
CA THR A 54 -11.16 -13.22 15.23
C THR A 54 -9.98 -13.75 14.42
N ALA A 55 -9.86 -13.36 13.16
CA ALA A 55 -8.73 -13.70 12.30
C ALA A 55 -7.41 -13.13 12.83
N ASN A 56 -7.40 -11.89 13.34
CA ASN A 56 -6.23 -11.30 14.01
C ASN A 56 -5.84 -12.11 15.26
N CYS A 57 -6.80 -12.44 16.13
CA CYS A 57 -6.54 -13.28 17.30
C CYS A 57 -5.92 -14.62 16.90
N HIS A 58 -6.48 -15.28 15.88
CA HIS A 58 -6.00 -16.57 15.40
C HIS A 58 -4.55 -16.51 14.86
N VAL A 59 -4.21 -15.51 14.05
CA VAL A 59 -2.84 -15.42 13.51
C VAL A 59 -1.81 -15.09 14.59
N ILE A 60 -2.20 -14.30 15.63
CA ILE A 60 -1.33 -14.01 16.79
C ILE A 60 -1.07 -15.30 17.57
N GLN A 61 -2.13 -16.04 17.95
CA GLN A 61 -1.99 -17.33 18.65
C GLN A 61 -1.11 -18.31 17.88
N ALA A 62 -1.39 -18.47 16.57
CA ALA A 62 -0.65 -19.42 15.74
C ALA A 62 0.82 -19.03 15.59
N ALA A 63 1.14 -17.72 15.49
CA ALA A 63 2.52 -17.25 15.42
C ALA A 63 3.27 -17.52 16.75
N LEU A 64 2.64 -17.24 17.90
CA LEU A 64 3.22 -17.54 19.23
C LEU A 64 3.48 -19.02 19.41
N GLN A 65 2.52 -19.89 19.07
CA GLN A 65 2.66 -21.34 19.15
C GLN A 65 3.80 -21.88 18.27
N LYS A 66 3.88 -21.40 17.02
CA LYS A 66 4.97 -21.79 16.10
C LYS A 66 6.35 -21.35 16.57
N ALA A 67 6.43 -20.21 17.25
CA ALA A 67 7.69 -19.67 17.76
C ALA A 67 8.19 -20.43 19.00
N ASP A 68 7.33 -21.19 19.68
CA ASP A 68 7.61 -21.82 20.99
C ASP A 68 8.17 -20.78 22.01
N LEU A 69 7.61 -19.57 21.97
CA LEU A 69 8.04 -18.46 22.83
C LEU A 69 7.12 -18.32 24.04
N ASN A 70 7.71 -17.96 25.17
CA ASN A 70 6.92 -17.47 26.28
C ASN A 70 6.35 -16.10 25.93
N PRO A 71 5.04 -15.83 26.07
CA PRO A 71 4.47 -14.51 25.82
C PRO A 71 5.14 -13.37 26.59
N SER A 72 5.82 -13.64 27.73
CA SER A 72 6.62 -12.65 28.47
C SER A 72 7.85 -12.14 27.72
N ASP A 73 8.31 -12.86 26.70
CA ASP A 73 9.47 -12.47 25.90
C ASP A 73 9.10 -11.46 24.81
N VAL A 74 7.79 -11.32 24.50
CA VAL A 74 7.27 -10.29 23.60
C VAL A 74 7.30 -8.93 24.33
N LYS A 75 8.15 -8.02 23.85
CA LYS A 75 8.35 -6.72 24.50
C LYS A 75 7.33 -5.67 24.07
N ALA A 76 6.85 -5.74 22.85
CA ALA A 76 5.78 -4.87 22.35
C ALA A 76 5.14 -5.44 21.06
N VAL A 77 3.94 -4.95 20.77
CA VAL A 77 3.14 -5.29 19.58
C VAL A 77 2.83 -4.00 18.83
N SER A 78 2.70 -4.07 17.52
CA SER A 78 2.17 -2.99 16.71
C SER A 78 1.42 -3.52 15.49
N VAL A 79 0.59 -2.67 14.90
CA VAL A 79 -0.31 -3.01 13.80
C VAL A 79 -0.04 -2.07 12.63
N CYS A 80 0.02 -2.57 11.41
CA CYS A 80 -0.20 -1.79 10.22
C CYS A 80 -1.44 -2.30 9.47
N GLY A 81 -1.97 -1.49 8.56
CA GLY A 81 -3.13 -1.87 7.78
C GLY A 81 -3.31 -0.99 6.55
N TYR A 82 -4.09 -1.48 5.60
CA TYR A 82 -4.36 -0.74 4.36
C TYR A 82 -4.97 0.64 4.64
N GLY A 83 -4.58 1.62 3.83
CA GLY A 83 -5.18 2.94 3.84
C GLY A 83 -6.57 2.96 3.22
N GLY A 84 -7.42 3.90 3.65
CA GLY A 84 -8.83 3.95 3.26
C GLY A 84 -9.68 2.85 3.90
N GLY A 85 -10.86 2.59 3.30
CA GLY A 85 -11.89 1.80 3.96
C GLY A 85 -12.57 2.59 5.08
N LEU A 86 -13.47 1.95 5.83
CA LEU A 86 -14.16 2.61 6.95
C LEU A 86 -14.69 1.57 7.93
N ILE A 87 -14.49 1.81 9.22
CA ILE A 87 -15.14 1.07 10.30
C ILE A 87 -15.86 2.10 11.19
N LEU A 88 -17.15 1.90 11.39
CA LEU A 88 -17.94 2.72 12.30
C LEU A 88 -18.27 1.91 13.56
N LEU A 89 -18.03 2.51 14.72
CA LEU A 89 -18.32 1.91 16.02
C LEU A 89 -19.34 2.75 16.78
N ASP A 90 -20.16 2.08 17.60
CA ASP A 90 -21.02 2.74 18.58
C ASP A 90 -20.20 3.23 19.80
N GLN A 91 -20.88 3.85 20.80
CA GLN A 91 -20.23 4.34 22.02
C GLN A 91 -19.62 3.23 22.88
N ASN A 92 -20.05 1.97 22.71
CA ASN A 92 -19.54 0.81 23.42
C ASN A 92 -18.41 0.11 22.63
N GLY A 93 -18.10 0.61 21.44
CA GLY A 93 -17.07 0.07 20.55
C GLY A 93 -17.50 -1.14 19.73
N HIS A 94 -18.81 -1.34 19.54
CA HIS A 94 -19.32 -2.37 18.65
C HIS A 94 -19.48 -1.81 17.23
N PRO A 95 -19.15 -2.59 16.19
CA PRO A 95 -19.38 -2.18 14.81
C PRO A 95 -20.85 -1.95 14.51
N VAL A 96 -21.18 -0.81 13.87
CA VAL A 96 -22.56 -0.46 13.44
C VAL A 96 -22.80 -0.73 11.97
N ILE A 97 -21.73 -0.92 11.19
CA ILE A 97 -21.75 -1.32 9.79
C ILE A 97 -20.68 -2.40 9.56
N PRO A 98 -20.75 -3.19 8.47
CA PRO A 98 -19.64 -4.04 8.06
C PRO A 98 -18.35 -3.22 7.84
N CYS A 99 -17.19 -3.83 8.06
CA CYS A 99 -15.89 -3.24 7.74
C CYS A 99 -15.79 -3.03 6.23
N ILE A 100 -15.76 -1.78 5.78
CA ILE A 100 -15.60 -1.44 4.36
C ILE A 100 -14.12 -1.48 4.02
N VAL A 101 -13.79 -2.19 2.95
CA VAL A 101 -12.40 -2.34 2.50
C VAL A 101 -12.05 -1.22 1.50
N SER A 102 -10.78 -0.82 1.44
CA SER A 102 -10.29 0.25 0.56
C SER A 102 -10.63 0.08 -0.93
N THR A 103 -10.86 -1.14 -1.39
CA THR A 103 -11.26 -1.42 -2.79
C THR A 103 -12.76 -1.24 -3.05
N ASP A 104 -13.51 -0.76 -2.07
CA ASP A 104 -14.92 -0.43 -2.22
C ASP A 104 -15.10 0.75 -3.18
N SER A 105 -16.09 0.63 -4.06
CA SER A 105 -16.37 1.61 -5.09
C SER A 105 -17.81 2.13 -5.07
N ARG A 106 -18.57 1.89 -3.97
CA ARG A 106 -19.96 2.34 -3.83
C ARG A 106 -20.12 3.84 -4.00
N ALA A 107 -19.11 4.63 -3.64
CA ALA A 107 -19.12 6.07 -3.74
C ALA A 107 -18.70 6.62 -5.12
N ASN A 108 -18.46 5.78 -6.15
CA ASN A 108 -17.96 6.23 -7.46
C ASN A 108 -18.87 7.27 -8.14
N THR A 109 -20.19 7.11 -8.06
CA THR A 109 -21.13 8.08 -8.65
C THR A 109 -21.06 9.43 -7.94
N LEU A 110 -20.95 9.41 -6.61
CA LEU A 110 -20.77 10.61 -5.80
C LEU A 110 -19.41 11.28 -6.07
N LEU A 111 -18.34 10.48 -6.18
CA LEU A 111 -17.01 10.95 -6.55
C LEU A 111 -17.02 11.72 -7.86
N LYS A 112 -17.65 11.14 -8.91
CA LYS A 112 -17.79 11.82 -10.20
C LYS A 112 -18.53 13.16 -10.06
N THR A 113 -19.61 13.19 -9.29
CA THR A 113 -20.35 14.42 -9.00
C THR A 113 -19.49 15.46 -8.29
N PHE A 114 -18.66 15.06 -7.34
CA PHE A 114 -17.75 15.97 -6.63
C PHE A 114 -16.65 16.51 -7.55
N GLN A 115 -16.10 15.69 -8.43
CA GLN A 115 -15.12 16.12 -9.44
C GLN A 115 -15.74 17.13 -10.43
N GLU A 116 -16.93 16.84 -10.97
CA GLU A 116 -17.63 17.72 -11.91
C GLU A 116 -17.99 19.09 -11.27
N ASN A 117 -18.25 19.14 -9.98
CA ASN A 117 -18.58 20.36 -9.24
C ASN A 117 -17.37 21.07 -8.63
N GLY A 118 -16.15 20.60 -8.87
CA GLY A 118 -14.91 21.20 -8.35
C GLY A 118 -14.71 21.05 -6.84
N ILE A 119 -15.44 20.14 -6.17
CA ILE A 119 -15.28 19.82 -4.75
C ILE A 119 -13.92 19.14 -4.52
N ASP A 120 -13.52 18.25 -5.41
CA ASP A 120 -12.22 17.58 -5.37
C ASP A 120 -11.06 18.60 -5.36
N ASP A 121 -11.13 19.64 -6.19
CA ASP A 121 -10.12 20.71 -6.23
C ASP A 121 -10.11 21.52 -4.93
N GLN A 122 -11.28 21.82 -4.36
CA GLN A 122 -11.36 22.54 -3.09
C GLN A 122 -10.76 21.73 -1.94
N ILE A 123 -11.06 20.43 -1.84
CA ILE A 123 -10.50 19.54 -0.81
C ILE A 123 -8.98 19.40 -0.98
N TYR A 124 -8.50 19.33 -2.23
CA TYR A 124 -7.08 19.21 -2.53
C TYR A 124 -6.23 20.35 -1.93
N GLU A 125 -6.74 21.57 -1.88
CA GLU A 125 -6.03 22.72 -1.27
C GLU A 125 -5.73 22.52 0.24
N TYR A 126 -6.54 21.73 0.93
CA TYR A 126 -6.35 21.42 2.35
C TYR A 126 -5.52 20.17 2.60
N THR A 127 -5.65 19.17 1.72
CA THR A 127 -5.19 17.80 1.99
C THR A 127 -4.05 17.32 1.12
N PHE A 128 -3.82 17.96 -0.04
CA PHE A 128 -2.90 17.49 -1.09
C PHE A 128 -3.21 16.06 -1.57
N GLN A 129 -4.48 15.68 -1.52
CA GLN A 129 -4.96 14.38 -1.98
C GLN A 129 -6.16 14.54 -2.89
N ARG A 130 -6.20 13.75 -3.95
CA ARG A 130 -7.39 13.59 -4.78
C ARG A 130 -8.37 12.65 -4.11
N LEU A 131 -9.65 12.93 -4.24
CA LEU A 131 -10.71 12.06 -3.74
C LEU A 131 -10.73 10.74 -4.53
N TRP A 132 -10.93 9.64 -3.81
CA TRP A 132 -11.22 8.33 -4.41
C TRP A 132 -12.25 7.58 -3.56
N SER A 133 -13.04 6.72 -4.19
CA SER A 133 -14.28 6.16 -3.62
C SER A 133 -14.12 5.43 -2.29
N GLY A 134 -12.99 4.79 -2.06
CA GLY A 134 -12.73 4.02 -0.83
C GLY A 134 -12.13 4.82 0.32
N GLN A 135 -11.97 6.15 0.22
CA GLN A 135 -11.50 7.00 1.32
C GLN A 135 -12.59 7.28 2.35
N HIS A 136 -12.18 7.54 3.59
CA HIS A 136 -13.09 7.94 4.67
C HIS A 136 -13.98 9.11 4.28
N ALA A 137 -13.41 10.16 3.69
CA ALA A 137 -14.16 11.35 3.22
C ALA A 137 -15.33 10.95 2.30
N MET A 138 -15.05 10.12 1.29
CA MET A 138 -16.06 9.72 0.31
C MET A 138 -17.07 8.72 0.88
N LEU A 139 -16.62 7.78 1.71
CA LEU A 139 -17.51 6.79 2.32
C LEU A 139 -18.46 7.46 3.33
N LEU A 140 -17.97 8.38 4.17
CA LEU A 140 -18.81 9.14 5.08
C LEU A 140 -19.81 10.01 4.33
N ALA A 141 -19.37 10.71 3.27
CA ALA A 141 -20.26 11.52 2.43
C ALA A 141 -21.33 10.67 1.73
N TRP A 142 -20.96 9.45 1.30
CA TRP A 142 -21.91 8.52 0.70
C TRP A 142 -22.95 8.03 1.73
N TYR A 143 -22.49 7.62 2.94
CA TYR A 143 -23.40 7.16 4.00
C TYR A 143 -24.38 8.27 4.42
N GLN A 144 -23.91 9.50 4.59
CA GLN A 144 -24.76 10.63 4.93
C GLN A 144 -25.88 10.86 3.90
N ARG A 145 -25.60 10.66 2.63
CA ARG A 145 -26.57 10.87 1.53
C ARG A 145 -27.51 9.72 1.32
N GLU A 146 -26.97 8.49 1.34
CA GLU A 146 -27.72 7.30 0.91
C GLU A 146 -28.30 6.50 2.08
N CYS A 147 -27.69 6.59 3.26
CA CYS A 147 -28.00 5.74 4.41
C CYS A 147 -27.88 6.49 5.75
N GLY A 148 -28.34 7.76 5.82
CA GLY A 148 -28.19 8.61 7.01
C GLY A 148 -28.65 7.97 8.32
N ASP A 149 -29.72 7.17 8.29
CA ASP A 149 -30.22 6.42 9.46
C ASP A 149 -29.19 5.43 10.03
N SER A 150 -28.32 4.90 9.17
CA SER A 150 -27.26 3.95 9.58
C SER A 150 -26.15 4.61 10.42
N LEU A 151 -26.06 5.94 10.42
CA LEU A 151 -25.06 6.71 11.17
C LEU A 151 -25.55 7.10 12.58
N THR A 152 -26.85 6.88 12.90
CA THR A 152 -27.48 7.37 14.13
C THR A 152 -26.82 6.82 15.39
N ASP A 153 -26.35 5.56 15.35
CA ASP A 153 -25.69 4.89 16.47
C ASP A 153 -24.16 5.00 16.41
N ALA A 154 -23.60 5.60 15.35
CA ALA A 154 -22.15 5.72 15.20
C ALA A 154 -21.57 6.77 16.16
N ALA A 155 -20.47 6.43 16.81
CA ALA A 155 -19.72 7.29 17.71
C ALA A 155 -18.27 7.49 17.26
N TYR A 156 -17.69 6.52 16.54
CA TYR A 156 -16.29 6.59 16.09
C TYR A 156 -16.14 6.06 14.68
N ALA A 157 -15.37 6.79 13.86
CA ALA A 157 -14.92 6.37 12.52
C ALA A 157 -13.42 6.05 12.58
N LEU A 158 -13.05 4.81 12.25
CA LEU A 158 -11.68 4.29 12.37
C LEU A 158 -11.19 3.65 11.07
N SER A 159 -9.87 3.66 10.86
CA SER A 159 -9.19 2.80 9.90
C SER A 159 -9.09 1.37 10.44
N ILE A 160 -8.77 0.42 9.56
CA ILE A 160 -8.57 -0.99 9.96
C ILE A 160 -7.48 -1.17 11.03
N LYS A 161 -6.34 -0.49 10.87
CA LYS A 161 -5.23 -0.51 11.84
C LYS A 161 -5.69 -0.03 13.22
N ASP A 162 -6.38 1.12 13.25
CA ASP A 162 -6.84 1.74 14.48
C ASP A 162 -7.93 0.92 15.17
N PHE A 163 -8.80 0.25 14.40
CA PHE A 163 -9.77 -0.70 14.92
C PHE A 163 -9.08 -1.89 15.60
N ILE A 164 -8.10 -2.53 14.96
CA ILE A 164 -7.40 -3.66 15.57
C ILE A 164 -6.62 -3.22 16.81
N ARG A 165 -5.95 -2.06 16.77
CA ARG A 165 -5.29 -1.49 17.94
C ARG A 165 -6.28 -1.22 19.08
N TYR A 166 -7.46 -0.65 18.78
CA TYR A 166 -8.54 -0.48 19.75
C TYR A 166 -8.98 -1.83 20.37
N ARG A 167 -9.19 -2.86 19.55
CA ARG A 167 -9.57 -4.20 20.03
C ARG A 167 -8.49 -4.83 20.95
N LEU A 168 -7.23 -4.53 20.71
CA LEU A 168 -6.12 -4.98 21.57
C LEU A 168 -6.06 -4.20 22.89
N THR A 169 -6.31 -2.89 22.87
CA THR A 169 -6.01 -2.00 24.01
C THR A 169 -7.23 -1.42 24.73
N GLY A 170 -8.36 -1.31 24.05
CA GLY A 170 -9.51 -0.53 24.50
C GLY A 170 -9.38 0.99 24.33
N VAL A 171 -8.33 1.48 23.67
CA VAL A 171 -8.05 2.92 23.50
C VAL A 171 -8.45 3.39 22.12
N ILE A 172 -9.43 4.30 22.03
CA ILE A 172 -9.84 4.98 20.80
C ILE A 172 -8.82 6.07 20.45
N GLY A 173 -8.53 6.21 19.17
CA GLY A 173 -7.64 7.22 18.62
C GLY A 173 -7.20 6.84 17.21
N THR A 174 -6.51 7.73 16.54
CA THR A 174 -5.87 7.49 15.24
C THR A 174 -4.40 7.89 15.29
N GLU A 175 -3.65 7.56 14.25
CA GLU A 175 -2.24 7.91 14.14
C GLU A 175 -2.03 8.81 12.90
N VAL A 176 -1.02 9.66 12.94
CA VAL A 176 -0.83 10.76 11.99
C VAL A 176 -0.80 10.33 10.52
N THR A 177 -0.22 9.16 10.16
CA THR A 177 -0.17 8.69 8.78
C THR A 177 -1.53 8.23 8.29
N ASP A 178 -2.31 7.53 9.14
CA ASP A 178 -3.69 7.15 8.85
C ASP A 178 -4.63 8.36 8.85
N ALA A 179 -4.50 9.25 9.83
CA ALA A 179 -5.31 10.46 9.90
C ALA A 179 -5.16 11.30 8.62
N SER A 180 -3.93 11.51 8.17
CA SER A 180 -3.69 12.25 6.93
C SER A 180 -4.23 11.54 5.69
N ASN A 181 -4.32 10.20 5.68
CA ASN A 181 -4.84 9.42 4.55
C ASN A 181 -6.38 9.41 4.44
N THR A 182 -7.09 10.00 5.40
CA THR A 182 -8.55 10.03 5.40
C THR A 182 -9.15 11.00 4.38
N ASN A 183 -8.36 11.94 3.88
CA ASN A 183 -8.79 13.13 3.11
C ASN A 183 -9.75 14.08 3.89
N LEU A 184 -9.68 14.01 5.23
CA LEU A 184 -10.41 14.85 6.18
C LEU A 184 -9.46 15.66 7.07
N PHE A 185 -8.17 15.50 6.84
CA PHE A 185 -7.09 16.02 7.65
C PHE A 185 -6.33 17.11 6.88
N ASN A 186 -6.29 18.31 7.44
CA ASN A 186 -5.59 19.43 6.85
C ASN A 186 -4.08 19.24 7.02
N ILE A 187 -3.35 19.09 5.91
CA ILE A 187 -1.91 18.82 5.90
C ILE A 187 -1.08 19.99 6.45
N HIS A 188 -1.61 21.24 6.34
CA HIS A 188 -0.92 22.44 6.81
C HIS A 188 -1.05 22.63 8.33
N THR A 189 -2.23 22.37 8.88
CA THR A 189 -2.51 22.53 10.33
C THR A 189 -2.26 21.25 11.12
N GLN A 190 -2.11 20.12 10.44
CA GLN A 190 -1.94 18.78 11.00
C GLN A 190 -3.08 18.41 11.97
N LYS A 191 -4.31 18.68 11.55
CA LYS A 191 -5.54 18.41 12.31
C LYS A 191 -6.67 18.04 11.35
N PHE A 192 -7.67 17.32 11.87
CA PHE A 192 -8.97 17.24 11.22
C PHE A 192 -9.57 18.64 11.12
N ASP A 193 -10.12 18.99 9.96
CA ASP A 193 -10.55 20.35 9.67
C ASP A 193 -12.06 20.41 9.41
N PRO A 194 -12.85 21.11 10.25
CA PRO A 194 -14.28 21.24 10.06
C PRO A 194 -14.69 21.85 8.71
N GLU A 195 -13.83 22.67 8.10
CA GLU A 195 -14.10 23.28 6.80
C GLU A 195 -14.15 22.22 5.68
N ILE A 196 -13.30 21.20 5.76
CA ILE A 196 -13.36 20.05 4.85
C ILE A 196 -14.73 19.35 4.96
N PHE A 197 -15.24 19.14 6.17
CA PHE A 197 -16.56 18.56 6.40
C PHE A 197 -17.68 19.42 5.83
N GLN A 198 -17.56 20.74 5.94
CA GLN A 198 -18.51 21.68 5.35
C GLN A 198 -18.49 21.60 3.81
N ILE A 199 -17.31 21.56 3.18
CA ILE A 199 -17.18 21.44 1.72
C ILE A 199 -17.82 20.13 1.23
N LEU A 200 -17.66 19.03 1.99
CA LEU A 200 -18.25 17.72 1.68
C LEU A 200 -19.77 17.64 1.99
N GLY A 201 -20.33 18.57 2.79
CA GLY A 201 -21.72 18.54 3.25
C GLY A 201 -21.99 17.46 4.28
N ILE A 202 -21.05 17.25 5.20
CA ILE A 202 -21.08 16.21 6.27
C ILE A 202 -20.69 16.77 7.63
N GLU A 203 -21.00 18.02 7.93
CA GLU A 203 -20.59 18.74 9.14
C GLU A 203 -20.95 17.98 10.43
N ASP A 204 -22.11 17.33 10.44
CA ASP A 204 -22.62 16.59 11.59
C ASP A 204 -21.76 15.36 11.93
N LEU A 205 -20.95 14.86 10.97
CA LEU A 205 -20.10 13.69 11.14
C LEU A 205 -18.70 14.02 11.68
N PHE A 206 -18.36 15.30 11.88
CA PHE A 206 -17.08 15.69 12.45
C PHE A 206 -16.80 15.05 13.81
N SER A 207 -17.85 14.92 14.63
CA SER A 207 -17.76 14.30 15.96
C SER A 207 -17.45 12.80 15.97
N LEU A 208 -17.55 12.12 14.82
CA LEU A 208 -17.18 10.69 14.68
C LEU A 208 -15.65 10.48 14.63
N LEU A 209 -14.89 11.52 14.35
CA LEU A 209 -13.44 11.39 14.28
C LEU A 209 -12.83 11.31 15.68
N PRO A 210 -11.81 10.45 15.87
CA PRO A 210 -11.10 10.37 17.13
C PRO A 210 -10.45 11.71 17.50
N GLU A 211 -10.70 12.21 18.72
CA GLU A 211 -10.05 13.42 19.22
C GLU A 211 -8.54 13.22 19.41
N ARG A 212 -8.14 11.99 19.77
CA ARG A 212 -6.72 11.68 20.01
C ARG A 212 -6.04 11.25 18.73
N ILE A 213 -5.06 12.04 18.33
CA ILE A 213 -4.13 11.74 17.23
C ILE A 213 -2.77 11.44 17.85
N PHE A 214 -2.30 10.22 17.66
CA PHE A 214 -1.02 9.76 18.18
C PHE A 214 0.11 10.08 17.19
N SER A 215 1.32 10.21 17.67
CA SER A 215 2.50 10.11 16.83
C SER A 215 2.80 8.64 16.47
N SER A 216 3.54 8.45 15.38
CA SER A 216 3.71 7.14 14.72
C SER A 216 4.36 6.04 15.58
N PHE A 217 5.12 6.41 16.60
CA PHE A 217 5.86 5.47 17.45
C PHE A 217 5.39 5.48 18.91
N GLU A 218 4.31 6.18 19.21
CA GLU A 218 3.80 6.31 20.57
C GLU A 218 3.20 4.97 21.04
N ILE A 219 3.31 4.67 22.33
CA ILE A 219 2.55 3.57 22.94
C ILE A 219 1.12 4.05 23.15
N ALA A 220 0.20 3.49 22.39
CA ALA A 220 -1.22 3.84 22.43
C ALA A 220 -1.94 3.24 23.65
N GLY A 221 -1.40 2.17 24.21
CA GLY A 221 -1.97 1.44 25.34
C GLY A 221 -1.24 0.12 25.57
N THR A 222 -1.88 -0.76 26.28
CA THR A 222 -1.35 -2.12 26.55
C THR A 222 -2.40 -3.17 26.24
N ILE A 223 -1.98 -4.39 26.00
CA ILE A 223 -2.89 -5.54 25.81
C ILE A 223 -3.85 -5.63 27.00
N SER A 224 -5.14 -5.50 26.71
CA SER A 224 -6.20 -5.60 27.71
C SER A 224 -6.39 -7.06 28.18
N PRO A 225 -6.93 -7.31 29.39
CA PRO A 225 -7.23 -8.67 29.84
C PRO A 225 -8.08 -9.47 28.85
N LYS A 226 -9.10 -8.84 28.25
CA LYS A 226 -9.97 -9.47 27.23
C LYS A 226 -9.19 -9.84 25.95
N ALA A 227 -8.33 -8.96 25.48
CA ALA A 227 -7.50 -9.26 24.31
C ALA A 227 -6.46 -10.36 24.62
N ALA A 228 -5.90 -10.38 25.83
CA ALA A 228 -4.95 -11.41 26.26
C ALA A 228 -5.56 -12.82 26.22
N GLU A 229 -6.80 -12.99 26.72
CA GLU A 229 -7.53 -14.26 26.66
C GLU A 229 -7.70 -14.78 25.22
N LEU A 230 -7.93 -13.84 24.26
CA LEU A 230 -8.19 -14.18 22.86
C LEU A 230 -6.93 -14.33 22.02
N THR A 231 -5.84 -13.69 22.38
CA THR A 231 -4.60 -13.67 21.57
C THR A 231 -3.48 -14.53 22.13
N GLY A 232 -3.55 -14.88 23.42
CA GLY A 232 -2.45 -15.56 24.13
C GLY A 232 -1.29 -14.65 24.51
N LEU A 233 -1.39 -13.34 24.24
CA LEU A 233 -0.43 -12.33 24.72
C LEU A 233 -0.64 -12.07 26.21
N LEU A 234 0.39 -11.53 26.89
CA LEU A 234 0.23 -11.14 28.29
C LEU A 234 -0.54 -9.81 28.42
N PRO A 235 -1.46 -9.71 29.40
CA PRO A 235 -2.01 -8.41 29.78
C PRO A 235 -0.89 -7.44 30.16
N GLY A 236 -1.00 -6.20 29.69
CA GLY A 236 0.01 -5.18 29.99
C GLY A 236 1.16 -5.11 28.97
N THR A 237 1.27 -6.03 28.00
CA THR A 237 2.24 -5.90 26.90
C THR A 237 1.98 -4.60 26.13
N PRO A 238 2.99 -3.72 25.94
CA PRO A 238 2.83 -2.46 25.22
C PRO A 238 2.35 -2.64 23.78
N VAL A 239 1.44 -1.76 23.34
CA VAL A 239 0.97 -1.71 21.94
C VAL A 239 1.30 -0.33 21.36
N ALA A 240 2.19 -0.30 20.39
CA ALA A 240 2.52 0.92 19.67
C ALA A 240 1.45 1.23 18.60
N THR A 241 1.34 2.51 18.24
CA THR A 241 0.34 3.01 17.28
C THR A 241 0.45 2.38 15.92
N GLY A 242 1.67 2.13 15.44
CA GLY A 242 1.94 1.62 14.09
C GLY A 242 1.70 2.67 13.01
N LEU A 243 1.77 2.24 11.77
CA LEU A 243 1.66 3.07 10.57
C LEU A 243 0.63 2.48 9.61
N TYR A 244 0.09 3.28 8.69
CA TYR A 244 -0.59 2.69 7.56
C TYR A 244 0.40 1.86 6.72
N ASP A 245 -0.09 0.88 5.93
CA ASP A 245 0.76 -0.20 5.40
C ASP A 245 1.91 0.26 4.50
N VAL A 246 1.69 1.23 3.59
CA VAL A 246 2.75 1.74 2.72
C VAL A 246 3.82 2.47 3.54
N ALA A 247 3.43 3.33 4.50
CA ALA A 247 4.38 3.98 5.40
C ALA A 247 5.17 2.97 6.25
N SER A 248 4.53 1.87 6.63
CA SER A 248 5.19 0.75 7.32
C SER A 248 6.23 0.07 6.42
N CYS A 249 5.89 -0.16 5.15
CA CYS A 249 6.83 -0.68 4.16
C CYS A 249 7.99 0.27 3.90
N THR A 250 7.73 1.58 3.81
CA THR A 250 8.76 2.63 3.66
C THR A 250 9.79 2.57 4.79
N LEU A 251 9.31 2.53 6.06
CA LEU A 251 10.18 2.39 7.22
C LEU A 251 10.99 1.08 7.18
N ALA A 252 10.32 -0.04 6.89
CA ALA A 252 10.95 -1.36 6.82
C ALA A 252 11.95 -1.49 5.67
N SER A 253 11.78 -0.73 4.60
CA SER A 253 12.73 -0.63 3.49
C SER A 253 13.92 0.25 3.78
N GLY A 254 13.97 0.87 4.97
CA GLY A 254 15.06 1.74 5.39
C GLY A 254 15.07 3.11 4.72
N ILE A 255 13.95 3.58 4.21
CA ILE A 255 13.81 4.89 3.57
C ILE A 255 13.49 5.92 4.65
N LEU A 256 14.42 6.84 4.89
CA LEU A 256 14.33 7.86 5.93
C LEU A 256 14.57 9.29 5.41
N ASP A 257 14.78 9.44 4.11
CA ASP A 257 15.02 10.71 3.44
C ASP A 257 14.64 10.63 1.94
N ASP A 258 14.91 11.69 1.20
CA ASP A 258 14.63 11.85 -0.21
C ASP A 258 15.68 11.22 -1.16
N SER A 259 16.63 10.45 -0.63
CA SER A 259 17.66 9.80 -1.45
C SER A 259 17.20 8.52 -2.13
N HIS A 260 16.03 7.99 -1.75
CA HIS A 260 15.52 6.73 -2.25
C HIS A 260 14.05 6.84 -2.69
N LEU A 261 13.70 6.15 -3.77
CA LEU A 261 12.31 5.83 -4.11
C LEU A 261 11.89 4.54 -3.41
N GLU A 262 10.63 4.47 -3.02
CA GLU A 262 9.97 3.21 -2.71
C GLU A 262 9.19 2.71 -3.92
N LEU A 263 9.43 1.46 -4.30
CA LEU A 263 8.75 0.81 -5.41
C LEU A 263 8.22 -0.54 -4.94
N ILE A 264 6.91 -0.70 -4.94
CA ILE A 264 6.23 -1.95 -4.59
C ILE A 264 5.47 -2.43 -5.83
N VAL A 265 5.81 -3.61 -6.35
CA VAL A 265 5.13 -4.21 -7.50
C VAL A 265 4.58 -5.57 -7.12
N GLY A 266 3.26 -5.60 -6.99
CA GLY A 266 2.45 -6.77 -6.68
C GLY A 266 1.20 -6.78 -7.57
N THR A 267 0.03 -7.10 -7.00
CA THR A 267 -1.27 -6.96 -7.69
C THR A 267 -1.51 -5.51 -8.11
N TRP A 268 -1.17 -4.58 -7.24
CA TRP A 268 -1.04 -3.14 -7.52
C TRP A 268 0.43 -2.75 -7.56
N SER A 269 0.75 -1.67 -8.25
CA SER A 269 2.03 -0.99 -8.13
C SER A 269 1.88 0.27 -7.30
N ILE A 270 2.85 0.50 -6.42
CA ILE A 270 2.95 1.71 -5.61
C ILE A 270 4.35 2.29 -5.82
N SER A 271 4.40 3.58 -6.07
CA SER A 271 5.63 4.37 -6.07
C SER A 271 5.52 5.39 -4.96
N GLY A 272 6.50 5.43 -4.07
CA GLY A 272 6.53 6.33 -2.92
C GLY A 272 7.78 7.19 -2.89
N TYR A 273 7.66 8.41 -2.36
CA TYR A 273 8.75 9.35 -2.25
C TYR A 273 8.60 10.26 -1.02
N LEU A 274 9.66 10.34 -0.21
CA LEU A 274 9.75 11.26 0.91
C LEU A 274 10.29 12.63 0.47
N THR A 275 9.69 13.71 0.97
CA THR A 275 10.17 15.08 0.73
C THR A 275 9.87 15.98 1.93
N LYS A 276 10.67 17.05 2.11
CA LYS A 276 10.37 18.16 3.03
C LYS A 276 9.67 19.32 2.34
N ASP A 277 9.65 19.32 1.02
CA ASP A 277 9.09 20.41 0.24
C ASP A 277 7.64 20.08 -0.17
N LEU A 278 6.68 20.51 0.65
CA LEU A 278 5.27 20.35 0.36
C LEU A 278 4.86 21.07 -0.94
N ALA A 279 5.49 22.22 -1.27
CA ALA A 279 5.16 22.96 -2.46
C ALA A 279 5.49 22.15 -3.74
N SER A 280 6.54 21.33 -3.71
CA SER A 280 6.88 20.42 -4.82
C SER A 280 5.85 19.30 -5.01
N CYS A 281 4.95 19.08 -4.04
CA CYS A 281 3.92 18.06 -4.11
C CYS A 281 2.65 18.53 -4.83
N GLN A 282 2.55 19.83 -5.15
CA GLN A 282 1.39 20.37 -5.86
C GLN A 282 1.15 19.64 -7.18
N GLY A 283 -0.08 19.18 -7.40
CA GLY A 283 -0.48 18.41 -8.59
C GLY A 283 -0.23 16.91 -8.53
N ARG A 284 0.37 16.37 -7.45
CA ARG A 284 0.44 14.92 -7.20
C ARG A 284 -0.92 14.40 -6.72
N ASN A 285 -1.19 13.12 -6.95
CA ASN A 285 -2.50 12.55 -6.58
C ASN A 285 -2.66 12.34 -5.09
N ASN A 286 -1.59 11.94 -4.39
CA ASN A 286 -1.67 11.65 -2.96
C ASN A 286 -0.39 12.09 -2.25
N THR A 287 -0.52 13.00 -1.28
CA THR A 287 0.56 13.43 -0.40
C THR A 287 0.07 13.43 1.04
N LEU A 288 0.79 12.74 1.90
CA LEU A 288 0.47 12.47 3.29
C LEU A 288 1.52 13.06 4.23
N LEU A 289 1.18 13.20 5.50
CA LEU A 289 2.20 13.35 6.52
C LEU A 289 3.00 12.04 6.65
N SER A 290 4.32 12.18 6.74
CA SER A 290 5.21 11.06 6.99
C SER A 290 5.25 10.70 8.49
N PHE A 291 5.73 9.49 8.79
CA PHE A 291 6.13 9.09 10.14
C PHE A 291 7.37 9.84 10.65
N LEU A 292 8.04 10.60 9.80
CA LEU A 292 9.14 11.50 10.15
C LEU A 292 8.60 12.92 10.31
N ASN A 293 8.94 13.58 11.41
CA ASN A 293 8.54 14.96 11.64
C ASN A 293 9.06 15.89 10.54
N ASP A 294 8.23 16.81 10.07
CA ASP A 294 8.53 17.77 9.00
C ASP A 294 8.84 17.13 7.63
N TRP A 295 8.40 15.88 7.41
CA TRP A 295 8.46 15.21 6.13
C TRP A 295 7.06 14.86 5.63
N TYR A 296 6.94 14.84 4.32
CA TYR A 296 5.76 14.40 3.58
C TYR A 296 6.08 13.14 2.80
N PHE A 297 5.09 12.31 2.63
CA PHE A 297 5.17 11.11 1.80
C PHE A 297 4.20 11.25 0.65
N SER A 298 4.71 11.33 -0.57
CA SER A 298 3.90 11.31 -1.78
C SER A 298 3.89 9.92 -2.36
N GLU A 299 2.72 9.46 -2.80
CA GLU A 299 2.58 8.17 -3.45
C GLU A 299 1.70 8.22 -4.70
N GLU A 300 2.03 7.35 -5.63
CA GLU A 300 1.22 7.02 -6.80
C GLU A 300 0.94 5.53 -6.78
N SER A 301 -0.32 5.16 -6.85
CA SER A 301 -0.76 3.76 -6.90
C SER A 301 -1.49 3.46 -8.19
N SER A 302 -1.34 2.25 -8.73
CA SER A 302 -1.94 1.88 -10.00
C SER A 302 -2.32 0.41 -10.07
N PRO A 303 -3.48 0.06 -10.67
CA PRO A 303 -3.83 -1.32 -10.99
C PRO A 303 -3.02 -1.87 -12.18
N THR A 304 -2.27 -1.03 -12.91
CA THR A 304 -1.41 -1.44 -14.03
C THR A 304 -0.11 -2.07 -13.52
N SER A 305 -0.20 -3.31 -13.03
CA SER A 305 0.88 -3.99 -12.32
C SER A 305 1.02 -5.45 -12.74
N ALA A 306 1.66 -6.27 -11.91
CA ALA A 306 1.90 -7.70 -12.15
C ALA A 306 0.64 -8.53 -12.41
N SER A 307 -0.54 -8.04 -12.03
CA SER A 307 -1.83 -8.64 -12.42
C SER A 307 -2.01 -8.80 -13.94
N ASN A 308 -1.36 -7.95 -14.75
CA ASN A 308 -1.33 -8.11 -16.21
C ASN A 308 -0.51 -9.34 -16.65
N LEU A 309 0.59 -9.64 -15.94
CA LEU A 309 1.34 -10.87 -16.16
C LEU A 309 0.55 -12.10 -15.71
N ASP A 310 -0.12 -12.03 -14.55
CA ASP A 310 -0.98 -13.11 -14.04
C ASP A 310 -2.07 -13.46 -15.05
N TRP A 311 -2.71 -12.47 -15.64
CA TRP A 311 -3.70 -12.68 -16.69
C TRP A 311 -3.10 -13.41 -17.90
N PHE A 312 -1.94 -13.02 -18.38
CA PHE A 312 -1.30 -13.66 -19.52
C PHE A 312 -0.90 -15.10 -19.19
N VAL A 313 -0.35 -15.31 -18.00
CA VAL A 313 0.04 -16.65 -17.53
C VAL A 313 -1.17 -17.57 -17.44
N GLU A 314 -2.25 -17.15 -16.79
CA GLU A 314 -3.43 -17.98 -16.60
C GLU A 314 -4.24 -18.20 -17.89
N SER A 315 -4.33 -17.16 -18.72
CA SER A 315 -5.16 -17.22 -19.93
C SER A 315 -4.50 -17.93 -21.11
N PHE A 316 -3.16 -17.84 -21.21
CA PHE A 316 -2.42 -18.32 -22.38
C PHE A 316 -1.26 -19.24 -22.02
N TYR A 317 -0.34 -18.82 -21.16
CA TYR A 317 0.93 -19.52 -20.96
C TYR A 317 0.75 -20.93 -20.39
N LYS A 318 -0.03 -21.10 -19.35
CA LYS A 318 -0.34 -22.41 -18.74
C LYS A 318 -1.07 -23.36 -19.68
N LYS A 319 -1.83 -22.84 -20.65
CA LYS A 319 -2.52 -23.66 -21.66
C LYS A 319 -1.57 -24.19 -22.72
N ILE A 320 -0.49 -23.48 -22.99
CA ILE A 320 0.55 -23.88 -23.95
C ILE A 320 1.60 -24.77 -23.28
N PHE A 321 1.94 -24.50 -22.03
CA PHE A 321 2.99 -25.15 -21.25
C PHE A 321 2.42 -25.76 -19.97
N SER A 322 1.68 -26.88 -20.08
CA SER A 322 0.90 -27.48 -18.99
C SER A 322 1.73 -28.10 -17.86
N ASP A 323 3.00 -28.46 -18.13
CA ASP A 323 3.82 -29.29 -17.22
C ASP A 323 4.88 -28.47 -16.47
N VAL A 324 4.68 -27.16 -16.28
CA VAL A 324 5.64 -26.28 -15.62
C VAL A 324 5.30 -26.13 -14.14
N GLU A 325 6.17 -26.65 -13.26
CA GLU A 325 6.00 -26.61 -11.80
C GLU A 325 6.05 -25.17 -11.25
N ASN A 326 7.00 -24.36 -11.72
CA ASN A 326 7.13 -22.93 -11.36
C ASN A 326 6.97 -22.06 -12.62
N VAL A 327 5.74 -21.66 -12.89
CA VAL A 327 5.40 -20.95 -14.13
C VAL A 327 6.08 -19.57 -14.23
N TYR A 328 6.22 -18.84 -13.13
CA TYR A 328 6.86 -17.50 -13.16
C TYR A 328 8.37 -17.60 -13.38
N GLU A 329 9.02 -18.63 -12.83
CA GLU A 329 10.43 -18.91 -13.11
C GLU A 329 10.62 -19.29 -14.57
N ALA A 330 9.73 -20.09 -15.14
CA ALA A 330 9.78 -20.41 -16.56
C ALA A 330 9.59 -19.16 -17.45
N CYS A 331 8.70 -18.25 -17.07
CA CYS A 331 8.56 -16.96 -17.75
C CYS A 331 9.87 -16.15 -17.69
N ASN A 332 10.50 -16.06 -16.51
CA ASN A 332 11.79 -15.39 -16.32
C ASN A 332 12.87 -15.99 -17.22
N LEU A 333 12.98 -17.31 -17.27
CA LEU A 333 13.96 -18.00 -18.11
C LEU A 333 13.72 -17.72 -19.61
N GLN A 334 12.47 -17.65 -20.06
CA GLN A 334 12.16 -17.30 -21.45
C GLN A 334 12.54 -15.87 -21.79
N VAL A 335 12.20 -14.92 -20.93
CA VAL A 335 12.60 -13.51 -21.11
C VAL A 335 14.11 -13.37 -21.16
N ALA A 336 14.85 -14.10 -20.31
CA ALA A 336 16.31 -14.09 -20.29
C ALA A 336 16.97 -14.59 -21.57
N THR A 337 16.26 -15.31 -22.46
CA THR A 337 16.80 -15.76 -23.75
C THR A 337 16.86 -14.68 -24.82
N LEU A 338 16.18 -13.55 -24.61
CA LEU A 338 16.05 -12.47 -25.59
C LEU A 338 16.96 -11.29 -25.24
N ASP A 339 17.56 -10.69 -26.27
CA ASP A 339 18.12 -9.35 -26.13
C ASP A 339 16.96 -8.34 -26.21
N PRO A 340 16.84 -7.38 -25.27
CA PRO A 340 15.84 -6.32 -25.37
C PRO A 340 15.89 -5.51 -26.68
N ALA A 341 17.05 -5.47 -27.36
CA ALA A 341 17.19 -4.81 -28.66
C ALA A 341 16.45 -5.54 -29.80
N ASP A 342 16.23 -6.84 -29.66
CA ASP A 342 15.58 -7.67 -30.69
C ASP A 342 14.06 -7.73 -30.52
N ASN A 343 13.49 -7.08 -29.47
CA ASN A 343 12.07 -7.03 -29.23
C ASN A 343 11.51 -5.63 -29.43
N ASP A 344 10.77 -5.43 -30.51
CA ASP A 344 10.07 -4.18 -30.84
C ASP A 344 8.57 -4.20 -30.49
N LEU A 345 8.10 -5.31 -29.88
CA LEU A 345 6.73 -5.45 -29.42
C LEU A 345 6.47 -4.55 -28.19
N ILE A 346 5.38 -3.79 -28.22
CA ILE A 346 4.97 -2.92 -27.13
C ILE A 346 3.68 -3.44 -26.53
N PHE A 347 3.61 -3.55 -25.21
CA PHE A 347 2.41 -3.87 -24.47
C PHE A 347 1.97 -2.70 -23.60
N LEU A 348 0.70 -2.29 -23.71
CA LEU A 348 0.06 -1.32 -22.81
C LEU A 348 -0.72 -2.09 -21.75
N PRO A 349 -0.37 -1.98 -20.44
CA PRO A 349 -0.86 -2.88 -19.39
C PRO A 349 -2.18 -2.41 -18.76
N TYR A 350 -3.18 -2.02 -19.57
CA TYR A 350 -4.43 -1.42 -19.10
C TYR A 350 -5.59 -2.40 -18.98
N LEU A 351 -5.34 -3.67 -18.65
CA LEU A 351 -6.38 -4.68 -18.46
C LEU A 351 -7.39 -4.31 -17.35
N TYR A 352 -6.88 -3.69 -16.29
CA TYR A 352 -7.63 -3.34 -15.09
C TYR A 352 -7.84 -1.83 -14.92
N GLY A 353 -7.66 -1.08 -16.01
CA GLY A 353 -7.79 0.37 -16.05
C GLY A 353 -6.44 1.10 -16.06
N SER A 354 -6.52 2.41 -16.08
CA SER A 354 -5.38 3.33 -16.06
C SER A 354 -5.74 4.55 -15.24
N ASN A 355 -4.79 5.09 -14.47
CA ASN A 355 -4.98 6.36 -13.75
C ASN A 355 -4.92 7.58 -14.68
N THR A 356 -4.50 7.38 -15.94
CA THR A 356 -4.36 8.47 -16.92
C THR A 356 -5.56 8.61 -17.86
N SER A 357 -6.43 7.59 -17.95
CA SER A 357 -7.64 7.62 -18.78
C SER A 357 -8.65 6.54 -18.34
N ASN A 358 -9.92 6.90 -18.28
CA ASN A 358 -11.00 6.01 -17.84
C ASN A 358 -11.41 4.96 -18.88
N PHE A 359 -10.99 5.09 -20.15
CA PHE A 359 -11.52 4.30 -21.27
C PHE A 359 -10.48 3.40 -21.93
N VAL A 360 -9.18 3.59 -21.68
CA VAL A 360 -8.13 2.83 -22.33
C VAL A 360 -8.17 1.34 -21.97
N LYS A 361 -7.84 0.51 -22.94
CA LYS A 361 -7.73 -0.94 -22.79
C LYS A 361 -6.32 -1.41 -23.11
N ALA A 362 -5.96 -2.58 -22.59
CA ALA A 362 -4.68 -3.20 -22.91
C ALA A 362 -4.59 -3.54 -24.39
N CYS A 363 -3.41 -3.35 -24.97
CA CYS A 363 -3.14 -3.74 -26.35
C CYS A 363 -1.66 -4.03 -26.59
N PHE A 364 -1.41 -4.82 -27.65
CA PHE A 364 -0.08 -5.04 -28.22
C PHE A 364 0.06 -4.25 -29.51
N PHE A 365 1.19 -3.52 -29.65
CA PHE A 365 1.58 -2.85 -30.88
C PHE A 365 2.76 -3.58 -31.53
N ASN A 366 2.92 -3.48 -32.85
CA ASN A 366 3.98 -4.08 -33.67
C ASN A 366 3.97 -5.63 -33.68
N LEU A 367 2.86 -6.28 -33.37
CA LEU A 367 2.80 -7.74 -33.43
C LEU A 367 2.97 -8.22 -34.88
N SER A 368 3.93 -9.13 -35.10
CA SER A 368 4.22 -9.72 -36.40
C SER A 368 4.49 -11.23 -36.30
N GLY A 369 4.58 -11.91 -37.45
CA GLY A 369 4.63 -13.37 -37.49
C GLY A 369 5.91 -14.02 -36.94
N TYR A 370 6.94 -13.26 -36.61
CA TYR A 370 8.18 -13.80 -36.00
C TYR A 370 8.15 -13.76 -34.47
N HIS A 371 7.23 -12.97 -33.88
CA HIS A 371 7.14 -12.90 -32.43
C HIS A 371 6.68 -14.21 -31.80
N THR A 372 7.31 -14.57 -30.71
CA THR A 372 7.06 -15.78 -29.94
C THR A 372 6.48 -15.44 -28.57
N PRO A 373 6.01 -16.41 -27.76
CA PRO A 373 5.59 -16.16 -26.39
C PRO A 373 6.65 -15.44 -25.53
N ALA A 374 7.94 -15.68 -25.76
CA ALA A 374 9.03 -14.98 -25.06
C ALA A 374 9.04 -13.48 -25.38
N HIS A 375 8.81 -13.07 -26.61
CA HIS A 375 8.69 -11.66 -27.00
C HIS A 375 7.48 -11.00 -26.34
N MET A 376 6.34 -11.71 -26.28
CA MET A 376 5.13 -11.21 -25.59
C MET A 376 5.37 -11.04 -24.08
N LEU A 377 6.03 -12.02 -23.43
CA LEU A 377 6.40 -11.91 -22.01
C LEU A 377 7.32 -10.72 -21.75
N MET A 378 8.36 -10.54 -22.57
CA MET A 378 9.27 -9.41 -22.45
C MET A 378 8.51 -8.07 -22.61
N ALA A 379 7.63 -7.97 -23.60
CA ALA A 379 6.81 -6.76 -23.80
C ALA A 379 5.87 -6.48 -22.62
N ILE A 380 5.31 -7.53 -21.97
CA ILE A 380 4.50 -7.39 -20.75
C ILE A 380 5.35 -6.88 -19.60
N TYR A 381 6.55 -7.43 -19.37
CA TYR A 381 7.48 -6.96 -18.33
C TYR A 381 7.84 -5.50 -18.56
N GLU A 382 8.29 -5.16 -19.76
CA GLU A 382 8.63 -3.79 -20.16
C GLU A 382 7.43 -2.84 -20.00
N GLY A 383 6.25 -3.23 -20.47
CA GLY A 383 5.04 -2.40 -20.40
C GLY A 383 4.62 -2.06 -18.98
N ILE A 384 4.67 -3.06 -18.07
CA ILE A 384 4.41 -2.84 -16.64
C ILE A 384 5.44 -1.87 -16.04
N LEU A 385 6.73 -2.07 -16.32
CA LEU A 385 7.78 -1.19 -15.80
C LEU A 385 7.75 0.20 -16.44
N PHE A 386 7.40 0.33 -17.71
CA PHE A 386 7.22 1.64 -18.35
C PHE A 386 6.01 2.42 -17.77
N SER A 387 4.93 1.72 -17.42
CA SER A 387 3.83 2.35 -16.70
C SER A 387 4.27 2.85 -15.32
N LEU A 388 5.09 2.07 -14.60
CA LEU A 388 5.66 2.49 -13.31
C LEU A 388 6.52 3.76 -13.46
N VAL A 389 7.31 3.89 -14.55
CA VAL A 389 8.11 5.09 -14.84
C VAL A 389 7.24 6.35 -14.97
N GLN A 390 6.04 6.24 -15.53
CA GLN A 390 5.12 7.39 -15.62
C GLN A 390 4.76 7.90 -14.22
N HIS A 391 4.43 7.01 -13.29
CA HIS A 391 4.12 7.35 -11.89
C HIS A 391 5.33 7.95 -11.17
N ILE A 392 6.52 7.36 -11.35
CA ILE A 392 7.76 7.88 -10.77
C ILE A 392 8.02 9.32 -11.24
N ARG A 393 7.81 9.61 -12.52
CA ARG A 393 8.00 10.96 -13.05
C ARG A 393 6.99 11.97 -12.51
N THR A 394 5.76 11.55 -12.21
CA THR A 394 4.79 12.39 -11.50
C THR A 394 5.30 12.77 -10.11
N LEU A 395 5.96 11.83 -9.40
CA LEU A 395 6.49 12.06 -8.05
C LEU A 395 7.77 12.90 -8.01
N CYS A 396 8.72 12.63 -8.90
CA CYS A 396 10.09 13.16 -8.79
C CYS A 396 10.47 14.07 -9.96
N GLY A 397 9.63 14.22 -10.99
CA GLY A 397 9.99 14.88 -12.23
C GLY A 397 11.10 14.12 -12.98
N GLU A 398 12.02 14.88 -13.60
CA GLU A 398 13.13 14.31 -14.37
C GLU A 398 14.35 13.96 -13.49
N GLN A 399 14.42 14.44 -12.25
CA GLN A 399 15.53 14.17 -11.34
C GLN A 399 15.17 13.04 -10.39
N LEU A 400 15.65 11.85 -10.71
CA LEU A 400 15.44 10.68 -9.86
C LEU A 400 16.36 10.72 -8.64
N PRO A 401 15.93 10.16 -7.49
CA PRO A 401 16.78 9.89 -6.34
C PRO A 401 17.99 9.00 -6.65
N ALA A 402 18.91 8.89 -5.69
CA ALA A 402 20.16 8.16 -5.89
C ALA A 402 19.96 6.64 -6.14
N SER A 403 18.91 6.05 -5.58
CA SER A 403 18.53 4.64 -5.82
C SER A 403 17.03 4.42 -5.54
N ALA A 404 16.55 3.21 -5.79
CA ALA A 404 15.22 2.80 -5.40
C ALA A 404 15.23 1.50 -4.58
N ARG A 405 14.37 1.43 -3.57
CA ARG A 405 14.05 0.22 -2.80
C ARG A 405 12.90 -0.50 -3.47
N PHE A 406 13.14 -1.73 -3.90
CA PHE A 406 12.18 -2.50 -4.69
C PHE A 406 11.68 -3.71 -3.93
N SER A 407 10.36 -3.82 -3.81
CA SER A 407 9.68 -4.88 -3.08
C SER A 407 8.43 -5.38 -3.82
N GLY A 408 7.71 -6.31 -3.20
CA GLY A 408 6.56 -6.99 -3.81
C GLY A 408 6.93 -8.30 -4.48
N GLY A 409 5.94 -8.99 -5.05
CA GLY A 409 6.12 -10.35 -5.57
C GLY A 409 7.21 -10.49 -6.63
N VAL A 410 7.32 -9.53 -7.53
CA VAL A 410 8.27 -9.55 -8.65
C VAL A 410 9.71 -9.22 -8.24
N SER A 411 9.95 -8.61 -7.07
CA SER A 411 11.30 -8.26 -6.58
C SER A 411 12.18 -9.48 -6.27
N SER A 412 11.60 -10.67 -6.21
CA SER A 412 12.37 -11.93 -6.10
C SER A 412 13.01 -12.37 -7.40
N SER A 413 12.63 -11.78 -8.54
CA SER A 413 13.21 -12.07 -9.86
C SER A 413 14.33 -11.11 -10.20
N SER A 414 15.55 -11.63 -10.39
CA SER A 414 16.70 -10.85 -10.84
C SER A 414 16.48 -10.20 -12.21
N ILE A 415 15.66 -10.81 -13.06
CA ILE A 415 15.32 -10.29 -14.40
C ILE A 415 14.52 -8.98 -14.25
N TRP A 416 13.49 -8.98 -13.41
CA TRP A 416 12.70 -7.78 -13.14
C TRP A 416 13.54 -6.67 -12.50
N CYS A 417 14.36 -7.02 -11.50
CA CYS A 417 15.20 -6.05 -10.80
C CYS A 417 16.24 -5.41 -11.73
N GLN A 418 16.92 -6.21 -12.56
CA GLN A 418 17.90 -5.68 -13.51
C GLN A 418 17.23 -4.85 -14.62
N MET A 419 16.10 -5.33 -15.17
CA MET A 419 15.35 -4.56 -16.17
C MET A 419 14.90 -3.22 -15.62
N LEU A 420 14.40 -3.16 -14.37
CA LEU A 420 14.01 -1.92 -13.72
C LEU A 420 15.20 -0.98 -13.51
N ALA A 421 16.36 -1.49 -13.07
CA ALA A 421 17.59 -0.71 -12.96
C ALA A 421 18.00 -0.10 -14.30
N ASP A 422 17.98 -0.90 -15.37
CA ASP A 422 18.34 -0.47 -16.72
C ASP A 422 17.34 0.57 -17.27
N ILE A 423 16.06 0.42 -16.99
CA ILE A 423 15.01 1.36 -17.41
C ILE A 423 15.14 2.71 -16.68
N LEU A 424 15.33 2.69 -15.36
CA LEU A 424 15.42 3.91 -14.55
C LEU A 424 16.80 4.58 -14.63
N GLY A 425 17.85 3.82 -14.92
CA GLY A 425 19.23 4.30 -14.93
C GLY A 425 19.79 4.61 -13.54
N ILE A 426 19.17 4.08 -12.48
CA ILE A 426 19.61 4.17 -11.08
C ILE A 426 19.71 2.77 -10.45
N PRO A 427 20.52 2.58 -9.40
CA PRO A 427 20.58 1.32 -8.67
C PRO A 427 19.22 0.92 -8.08
N ILE A 428 18.89 -0.36 -8.16
CA ILE A 428 17.71 -0.97 -7.53
C ILE A 428 18.20 -1.88 -6.40
N GLU A 429 17.68 -1.65 -5.21
CA GLU A 429 18.03 -2.40 -4.02
C GLU A 429 16.84 -3.21 -3.53
N THR A 430 17.05 -4.48 -3.19
CA THR A 430 16.03 -5.36 -2.61
C THR A 430 16.36 -5.68 -1.16
N THR A 431 15.36 -6.12 -0.39
CA THR A 431 15.49 -6.45 1.03
C THR A 431 15.34 -7.95 1.25
N GLU A 432 16.01 -8.48 2.29
CA GLU A 432 15.88 -9.89 2.69
C GLU A 432 14.47 -10.19 3.22
N CYS A 433 13.89 -9.28 4.00
CA CYS A 433 12.56 -9.47 4.56
C CYS A 433 11.48 -9.30 3.47
N LYS A 434 10.60 -10.29 3.36
CA LYS A 434 9.44 -10.25 2.45
C LYS A 434 8.19 -9.68 3.11
N GLU A 435 8.16 -9.60 4.44
CA GLU A 435 7.02 -9.16 5.23
C GLU A 435 7.25 -7.72 5.73
N LEU A 436 7.35 -6.77 4.80
CA LEU A 436 7.76 -5.39 5.09
C LEU A 436 6.72 -4.65 5.95
N GLY A 437 5.43 -4.80 5.67
CA GLY A 437 4.39 -4.19 6.49
C GLY A 437 4.51 -4.62 7.95
N ALA A 438 4.62 -5.93 8.21
CA ALA A 438 4.82 -6.45 9.56
C ALA A 438 6.18 -6.04 10.18
N LEU A 439 7.25 -5.96 9.38
CA LEU A 439 8.55 -5.51 9.88
C LEU A 439 8.52 -4.04 10.31
N GLY A 440 7.90 -3.17 9.52
CA GLY A 440 7.74 -1.75 9.89
C GLY A 440 6.89 -1.58 11.15
N ALA A 441 5.81 -2.37 11.29
CA ALA A 441 5.05 -2.41 12.53
C ALA A 441 5.92 -2.88 13.71
N ALA A 442 6.74 -3.93 13.55
CA ALA A 442 7.66 -4.39 14.59
C ALA A 442 8.73 -3.34 14.93
N MET A 443 9.21 -2.56 13.94
CA MET A 443 10.08 -1.41 14.17
C MET A 443 9.37 -0.34 15.02
N CYS A 444 8.09 -0.02 14.72
CA CYS A 444 7.29 0.89 15.56
C CYS A 444 7.17 0.38 17.00
N ALA A 445 6.92 -0.90 17.18
CA ALA A 445 6.87 -1.53 18.50
C ALA A 445 8.22 -1.39 19.26
N SER A 446 9.33 -1.63 18.55
CA SER A 446 10.68 -1.55 19.14
C SER A 446 11.10 -0.13 19.54
N ILE A 447 10.66 0.87 18.77
CA ILE A 447 10.88 2.30 19.09
C ILE A 447 9.97 2.71 20.24
N GLY A 448 8.67 2.37 20.16
CA GLY A 448 7.69 2.77 21.17
C GLY A 448 7.99 2.24 22.57
N CYS A 449 8.53 1.02 22.71
CA CYS A 449 8.94 0.46 24.00
C CYS A 449 10.34 0.91 24.44
N GLY A 450 11.04 1.75 23.64
CA GLY A 450 12.33 2.35 23.97
C GLY A 450 13.56 1.45 23.76
N LEU A 451 13.42 0.31 23.04
CA LEU A 451 14.61 -0.46 22.65
C LEU A 451 15.48 0.35 21.69
N TYR A 452 14.88 0.94 20.68
CA TYR A 452 15.52 1.88 19.76
C TYR A 452 15.00 3.29 19.99
N LYS A 453 15.90 4.27 19.90
CA LYS A 453 15.59 5.68 20.22
C LYS A 453 15.02 6.45 19.03
N SER A 454 15.11 5.88 17.81
CA SER A 454 14.70 6.57 16.60
C SER A 454 14.47 5.58 15.47
N PRO A 455 13.73 5.99 14.39
CA PRO A 455 13.61 5.22 13.16
C PRO A 455 14.97 4.83 12.57
N ALA A 456 15.95 5.73 12.58
CA ALA A 456 17.29 5.44 12.07
C ALA A 456 18.00 4.33 12.84
N GLU A 457 17.85 4.27 14.16
CA GLU A 457 18.43 3.19 14.98
C GLU A 457 17.70 1.86 14.74
N ALA A 458 16.37 1.87 14.62
CA ALA A 458 15.60 0.67 14.30
C ALA A 458 15.97 0.13 12.91
N VAL A 459 16.01 0.98 11.89
CA VAL A 459 16.45 0.61 10.54
C VAL A 459 17.86 0.04 10.54
N LYS A 460 18.82 0.69 11.22
CA LYS A 460 20.22 0.21 11.30
C LYS A 460 20.32 -1.22 11.83
N ASN A 461 19.43 -1.62 12.73
CA ASN A 461 19.48 -2.93 13.39
C ASN A 461 18.57 -3.98 12.75
N MET A 462 17.45 -3.58 12.16
CA MET A 462 16.41 -4.52 11.71
C MET A 462 16.27 -4.60 10.18
N TYR A 463 16.79 -3.63 9.42
CA TYR A 463 16.81 -3.68 7.96
C TYR A 463 18.05 -4.42 7.45
N HIS A 464 17.85 -5.35 6.49
CA HIS A 464 18.91 -6.08 5.81
C HIS A 464 18.70 -6.01 4.30
N ALA A 465 19.69 -5.42 3.61
CA ALA A 465 19.72 -5.41 2.15
C ALA A 465 20.03 -6.81 1.61
N ALA A 466 19.31 -7.24 0.56
CA ALA A 466 19.54 -8.53 -0.09
C ALA A 466 20.49 -8.40 -1.28
N SER A 467 20.11 -7.59 -2.27
CA SER A 467 20.85 -7.45 -3.52
C SER A 467 20.77 -6.02 -4.04
N VAL A 468 21.79 -5.62 -4.80
CA VAL A 468 21.84 -4.34 -5.51
C VAL A 468 22.05 -4.63 -7.00
N TYR A 469 21.16 -4.09 -7.84
CA TYR A 469 21.23 -4.20 -9.30
C TYR A 469 21.65 -2.85 -9.87
N THR A 470 22.82 -2.83 -10.47
CA THR A 470 23.40 -1.61 -11.07
C THR A 470 22.96 -1.52 -12.53
N PRO A 471 22.51 -0.34 -13.02
CA PRO A 471 22.10 -0.17 -14.40
C PRO A 471 23.26 -0.34 -15.38
N ASP A 472 23.00 -1.00 -16.52
CA ASP A 472 23.93 -1.02 -17.66
C ASP A 472 23.70 0.25 -18.52
N PRO A 473 24.69 1.13 -18.69
CA PRO A 473 24.52 2.37 -19.45
C PRO A 473 24.10 2.18 -20.92
N GLN A 474 24.44 1.03 -21.55
CA GLN A 474 24.02 0.74 -22.91
C GLN A 474 22.54 0.35 -22.95
N ARG A 475 22.12 -0.50 -22.01
CA ARG A 475 20.71 -0.88 -21.86
C ARG A 475 19.85 0.30 -21.44
N THR A 476 20.31 1.18 -20.55
CA THR A 476 19.61 2.41 -20.19
C THR A 476 19.31 3.28 -21.42
N LYS A 477 20.29 3.44 -22.33
CA LYS A 477 20.07 4.17 -23.58
C LYS A 477 19.08 3.47 -24.51
N LEU A 478 19.10 2.15 -24.56
CA LEU A 478 18.14 1.35 -25.32
C LEU A 478 16.72 1.54 -24.76
N TYR A 479 16.56 1.35 -23.45
CA TYR A 479 15.26 1.46 -22.79
C TYR A 479 14.69 2.88 -22.85
N ALA A 480 15.50 3.93 -22.83
CA ALA A 480 15.04 5.30 -23.08
C ALA A 480 14.37 5.45 -24.46
N LYS A 481 14.92 4.80 -25.50
CA LYS A 481 14.31 4.79 -26.83
C LYS A 481 13.01 3.99 -26.88
N LYS A 482 13.00 2.81 -26.23
CA LYS A 482 11.80 1.95 -26.13
C LYS A 482 10.69 2.67 -25.35
N TYR A 483 11.02 3.34 -24.25
CA TYR A 483 10.07 4.14 -23.48
C TYR A 483 9.44 5.27 -24.31
N ALA A 484 10.23 5.97 -25.13
CA ALA A 484 9.69 6.98 -26.04
C ALA A 484 8.72 6.40 -27.08
N GLN A 485 8.92 5.15 -27.51
CA GLN A 485 7.97 4.44 -28.38
C GLN A 485 6.72 4.02 -27.62
N TYR A 486 6.88 3.54 -26.38
CA TYR A 486 5.78 3.23 -25.48
C TYR A 486 4.88 4.45 -25.25
N GLN A 487 5.45 5.64 -24.99
CA GLN A 487 4.69 6.88 -24.82
C GLN A 487 3.87 7.22 -26.07
N LYS A 488 4.42 7.07 -27.27
CA LYS A 488 3.65 7.25 -28.51
C LYS A 488 2.48 6.27 -28.65
N ALA A 489 2.67 5.02 -28.22
CA ALA A 489 1.58 4.03 -28.22
C ALA A 489 0.48 4.43 -27.22
N VAL A 490 0.85 4.94 -26.03
CA VAL A 490 -0.10 5.51 -25.06
C VAL A 490 -0.89 6.67 -25.67
N ASP A 491 -0.22 7.61 -26.34
CA ASP A 491 -0.86 8.75 -27.00
C ASP A 491 -1.86 8.30 -28.09
N CYS A 492 -1.47 7.30 -28.89
CA CYS A 492 -2.36 6.71 -29.92
C CYS A 492 -3.63 6.12 -29.32
N VAL A 493 -3.51 5.37 -28.21
CA VAL A 493 -4.65 4.74 -27.56
C VAL A 493 -5.54 5.78 -26.89
N ASN A 494 -4.96 6.78 -26.22
CA ASN A 494 -5.71 7.89 -25.65
C ASN A 494 -6.50 8.63 -26.74
N HIS A 495 -5.87 8.91 -27.88
CA HIS A 495 -6.56 9.55 -29.02
C HIS A 495 -7.69 8.68 -29.58
N PHE A 496 -7.48 7.36 -29.68
CA PHE A 496 -8.50 6.45 -30.17
C PHE A 496 -9.77 6.49 -29.32
N TYR A 497 -9.63 6.49 -27.99
CA TYR A 497 -10.74 6.48 -27.06
C TYR A 497 -11.32 7.88 -26.76
N SER A 498 -10.61 8.98 -27.03
CA SER A 498 -11.09 10.36 -26.79
C SER A 498 -12.27 10.78 -27.67
N HIS A 499 -12.65 9.97 -28.66
CA HIS A 499 -13.77 10.23 -29.59
C HIS A 499 -15.02 9.37 -29.29
N GLU A 500 -15.04 8.63 -28.19
CA GLU A 500 -16.18 7.80 -27.76
C GLU A 500 -17.08 8.51 -26.70
N GLU A 501 -16.90 9.83 -26.49
CA GLU A 501 -17.76 10.67 -25.65
C GLU A 501 -18.98 11.23 -26.39
#